data_43f73a35d507fe9b5e586a4ede281326
#
_entry.id   43f73a35d507fe9b5e586a4ede281326
#
_cell.length_a   1.000
_cell.length_b   1.000
_cell.length_c   1.000
_cell.angle_alpha   90.00
_cell.angle_beta   90.00
_cell.angle_gamma   90.00
#
_symmetry.space_group_name_H-M   'P 1'
#
loop_
_entity.id
_entity.type
_entity.pdbx_description
1 polymer ?
#
loop_
_entity_poly.entity_id
_entity_poly.type
_entity_poly.pdbx_seq_one_letter_code
_entity_poly.pdbx_strand_id
1 'polypeptide(L)'
;MRWMLGRNDQGWMTAGRFAFALALAATVVLGCGRERRPPKPPPPPATATGPTLEPAIAERVVQYGPMARERLRPHFTTAGVPYPPARFLLLGLKQERELQLYAAAPGQPLRFIRSYQILGASGRLGPKLREGDFQVPEGIYGIDYLNPRSIAHLSLALSYPNDFDRARAAEDGRDQSTLGSAIMIHGGWKSIGCLAVGDQASEDLFVLAADAGWESAVVVISPVDFRRAALPVGYRAPAPWVPQLYGQLRARMFSLPAPAWAPANSFATGAH
;
A
#
# COMPACT_ATOMS: atom_id res chain seq x y z
N MET A 1 62.03 16.13 34.03
CA MET A 1 62.10 15.64 35.43
C MET A 1 61.29 14.33 35.41
N ARG A 2 61.98 13.15 35.17
CA ARG A 2 62.61 12.24 36.15
C ARG A 2 61.58 11.84 37.24
N TRP A 3 61.22 10.58 37.47
CA TRP A 3 61.94 9.30 37.62
C TRP A 3 60.92 8.14 37.59
N MET A 4 61.13 7.03 36.85
CA MET A 4 61.81 5.76 37.24
C MET A 4 60.91 4.82 38.07
N LEU A 5 60.60 3.65 37.49
CA LEU A 5 61.29 2.32 37.56
C LEU A 5 61.01 1.51 38.83
N GLY A 6 60.70 0.26 38.66
CA GLY A 6 60.78 -0.83 39.61
C GLY A 6 59.99 -2.05 39.15
N ARG A 7 60.48 -2.84 38.52
CA ARG A 7 61.01 -4.23 38.35
C ARG A 7 61.05 -5.08 39.62
N ASN A 8 60.75 -6.33 39.34
CA ASN A 8 61.34 -7.60 39.88
C ASN A 8 60.38 -8.37 40.79
N ASP A 9 60.34 -9.65 40.89
CA ASP A 9 60.97 -10.81 40.22
C ASP A 9 60.42 -12.07 40.91
N GLN A 10 60.30 -13.14 40.11
CA GLN A 10 60.63 -14.55 40.43
C GLN A 10 60.19 -15.23 41.74
N GLY A 11 59.64 -16.42 41.59
CA GLY A 11 59.94 -17.45 42.55
C GLY A 11 59.00 -18.65 42.63
N TRP A 12 59.21 -19.67 41.81
CA TRP A 12 59.37 -21.11 42.13
C TRP A 12 58.31 -21.93 42.88
N MET A 13 57.79 -22.90 42.11
CA MET A 13 57.58 -24.36 42.41
C MET A 13 57.06 -24.79 43.78
N THR A 14 56.00 -25.57 43.76
CA THR A 14 56.00 -27.00 44.10
C THR A 14 54.77 -27.73 43.71
N ALA A 15 54.95 -28.98 43.31
CA ALA A 15 53.94 -29.93 42.89
C ALA A 15 53.08 -30.43 44.05
N GLY A 16 51.82 -30.61 43.82
CA GLY A 16 50.91 -31.31 44.69
C GLY A 16 49.84 -32.03 43.88
N ARG A 17 49.99 -33.31 43.62
CA ARG A 17 49.02 -34.24 43.04
C ARG A 17 47.88 -34.43 44.02
N PHE A 18 46.69 -34.06 43.70
CA PHE A 18 45.47 -34.66 44.27
C PHE A 18 44.51 -34.98 43.17
N ALA A 19 44.20 -36.24 43.01
CA ALA A 19 43.14 -36.79 42.20
C ALA A 19 41.82 -36.49 42.89
N PHE A 20 40.92 -35.88 42.18
CA PHE A 20 39.50 -35.87 42.57
C PHE A 20 38.61 -36.18 41.37
N ALA A 21 37.67 -37.04 41.69
CA ALA A 21 36.73 -37.70 40.80
C ALA A 21 35.89 -36.78 39.90
N LEU A 22 35.74 -37.18 38.63
CA LEU A 22 34.76 -36.60 37.69
C LEU A 22 33.33 -36.93 38.18
N ALA A 23 32.61 -35.96 38.63
CA ALA A 23 31.14 -36.02 38.65
C ALA A 23 30.62 -35.31 37.39
N LEU A 24 30.14 -36.08 36.39
CA LEU A 24 29.42 -35.57 35.23
C LEU A 24 28.07 -35.06 35.70
N ALA A 25 27.92 -33.76 35.86
CA ALA A 25 26.60 -33.12 35.94
C ALA A 25 26.12 -32.82 34.52
N ALA A 26 25.22 -33.65 34.03
CA ALA A 26 24.51 -33.39 32.76
C ALA A 26 23.52 -32.22 32.96
N THR A 27 23.93 -31.02 32.60
CA THR A 27 23.03 -29.88 32.49
C THR A 27 22.16 -30.06 31.23
N VAL A 28 20.93 -30.51 31.43
CA VAL A 28 19.89 -30.45 30.40
C VAL A 28 19.54 -28.99 30.19
N VAL A 29 20.09 -28.39 29.14
CA VAL A 29 19.64 -27.09 28.64
C VAL A 29 18.30 -27.34 27.91
N LEU A 30 17.17 -27.06 28.60
CA LEU A 30 15.90 -26.90 27.92
C LEU A 30 16.01 -25.67 27.02
N GLY A 31 16.39 -25.91 25.76
CA GLY A 31 16.25 -24.94 24.71
C GLY A 31 14.79 -24.70 24.43
N CYS A 32 14.24 -23.56 24.85
CA CYS A 32 12.98 -23.05 24.31
C CYS A 32 13.15 -22.87 22.80
N GLY A 33 12.87 -23.91 22.05
CA GLY A 33 12.75 -23.87 20.61
C GLY A 33 11.59 -22.95 20.25
N ARG A 34 11.91 -21.72 19.85
CA ARG A 34 10.96 -20.85 19.20
C ARG A 34 10.61 -21.52 17.88
N GLU A 35 9.47 -22.24 17.86
CA GLU A 35 8.90 -22.79 16.63
C GLU A 35 8.74 -21.64 15.63
N ARG A 36 9.57 -21.61 14.62
CA ARG A 36 9.38 -20.71 13.46
C ARG A 36 8.12 -21.17 12.77
N ARG A 37 7.07 -20.37 12.85
CA ARG A 37 5.86 -20.55 12.06
C ARG A 37 6.29 -20.74 10.60
N PRO A 38 5.87 -21.82 9.93
CA PRO A 38 6.22 -22.04 8.54
C PRO A 38 5.75 -20.87 7.69
N PRO A 39 6.52 -20.47 6.66
CA PRO A 39 6.10 -19.41 5.74
C PRO A 39 4.75 -19.78 5.14
N LYS A 40 3.86 -18.78 5.04
CA LYS A 40 2.55 -18.93 4.39
C LYS A 40 2.80 -19.44 2.96
N PRO A 41 2.11 -20.51 2.53
CA PRO A 41 2.29 -21.04 1.17
C PRO A 41 1.98 -19.94 0.16
N PRO A 42 2.71 -19.88 -0.97
CA PRO A 42 2.42 -18.94 -2.05
C PRO A 42 0.99 -19.19 -2.56
N PRO A 43 0.27 -18.15 -3.01
CA PRO A 43 -1.03 -18.36 -3.63
C PRO A 43 -0.90 -19.31 -4.82
N PRO A 44 -1.89 -20.18 -5.08
CA PRO A 44 -1.86 -21.09 -6.20
C PRO A 44 -1.73 -20.29 -7.52
N PRO A 45 -1.01 -20.84 -8.52
CA PRO A 45 -0.87 -20.19 -9.82
C PRO A 45 -2.26 -20.03 -10.46
N ALA A 46 -2.54 -18.81 -10.94
CA ALA A 46 -3.76 -18.51 -11.68
C ALA A 46 -3.74 -19.33 -13.00
N THR A 47 -4.54 -20.37 -13.06
CA THR A 47 -4.84 -21.08 -14.32
C THR A 47 -5.71 -20.16 -15.19
N ALA A 48 -5.13 -19.66 -16.28
CA ALA A 48 -5.80 -18.86 -17.28
C ALA A 48 -6.79 -19.71 -18.10
N THR A 49 -7.99 -19.79 -17.60
CA THR A 49 -9.20 -20.08 -18.39
C THR A 49 -10.14 -18.93 -18.13
N GLY A 50 -10.70 -18.30 -19.19
CA GLY A 50 -11.42 -17.01 -19.15
C GLY A 50 -12.17 -16.74 -17.84
N PRO A 51 -12.52 -15.50 -17.46
CA PRO A 51 -12.66 -15.07 -16.07
C PRO A 51 -13.80 -15.80 -15.34
N THR A 52 -13.52 -16.98 -14.85
CA THR A 52 -14.39 -17.63 -13.85
C THR A 52 -14.05 -16.96 -12.53
N LEU A 53 -14.84 -15.97 -12.14
CA LEU A 53 -14.73 -15.32 -10.85
C LEU A 53 -14.77 -16.40 -9.75
N GLU A 54 -13.95 -16.23 -8.73
CA GLU A 54 -14.06 -17.04 -7.52
C GLU A 54 -15.52 -17.04 -7.05
N PRO A 55 -16.11 -18.17 -6.64
CA PRO A 55 -17.54 -18.28 -6.29
C PRO A 55 -18.02 -17.19 -5.31
N ALA A 56 -17.21 -16.84 -4.33
CA ALA A 56 -17.54 -15.79 -3.36
C ALA A 56 -17.57 -14.38 -3.98
N ILE A 57 -16.73 -14.10 -4.95
CA ILE A 57 -16.76 -12.84 -5.72
C ILE A 57 -18.01 -12.81 -6.59
N ALA A 58 -18.31 -13.92 -7.31
CA ALA A 58 -19.49 -14.04 -8.14
C ALA A 58 -20.78 -13.81 -7.32
N GLU A 59 -20.89 -14.38 -6.12
CA GLU A 59 -22.01 -14.16 -5.20
C GLU A 59 -22.20 -12.66 -4.90
N ARG A 60 -21.14 -11.95 -4.60
CA ARG A 60 -21.21 -10.49 -4.33
C ARG A 60 -21.54 -9.67 -5.56
N VAL A 61 -21.05 -10.09 -6.73
CA VAL A 61 -21.41 -9.44 -8.01
C VAL A 61 -22.89 -9.67 -8.34
N VAL A 62 -23.46 -10.84 -8.05
CA VAL A 62 -24.91 -11.06 -8.16
C VAL A 62 -25.69 -10.18 -7.19
N GLN A 63 -25.23 -10.07 -5.95
CA GLN A 63 -25.91 -9.31 -4.88
C GLN A 63 -25.91 -7.79 -5.16
N TYR A 64 -24.75 -7.22 -5.47
CA TYR A 64 -24.56 -5.76 -5.55
C TYR A 64 -24.47 -5.23 -7.00
N GLY A 65 -24.19 -6.11 -7.96
CA GLY A 65 -23.96 -5.75 -9.35
C GLY A 65 -25.06 -4.96 -10.02
N PRO A 66 -26.36 -5.32 -9.90
CA PRO A 66 -27.43 -4.56 -10.52
C PRO A 66 -27.39 -3.07 -10.14
N MET A 67 -27.35 -2.77 -8.84
CA MET A 67 -27.35 -1.39 -8.34
C MET A 67 -26.04 -0.66 -8.63
N ALA A 68 -24.88 -1.33 -8.49
CA ALA A 68 -23.59 -0.74 -8.79
C ALA A 68 -23.47 -0.34 -10.28
N ARG A 69 -23.91 -1.22 -11.18
CA ARG A 69 -23.92 -0.93 -12.63
C ARG A 69 -24.90 0.19 -13.00
N GLU A 70 -26.04 0.25 -12.32
CA GLU A 70 -27.00 1.35 -12.49
C GLU A 70 -26.38 2.69 -12.10
N ARG A 71 -25.67 2.75 -10.97
CA ARG A 71 -24.95 3.96 -10.52
C ARG A 71 -23.79 4.35 -11.44
N LEU A 72 -23.06 3.37 -11.99
CA LEU A 72 -21.87 3.61 -12.81
C LEU A 72 -22.18 4.00 -14.25
N ARG A 73 -23.12 3.32 -14.91
CA ARG A 73 -23.41 3.48 -16.35
C ARG A 73 -23.61 4.93 -16.81
N PRO A 74 -24.37 5.79 -16.12
CA PRO A 74 -24.53 7.19 -16.54
C PRO A 74 -23.19 7.93 -16.63
N HIS A 75 -22.28 7.70 -15.69
CA HIS A 75 -20.95 8.33 -15.70
C HIS A 75 -20.09 7.83 -16.86
N PHE A 76 -20.13 6.52 -17.14
CA PHE A 76 -19.43 5.94 -18.29
C PHE A 76 -19.98 6.46 -19.61
N THR A 77 -21.32 6.57 -19.74
CA THR A 77 -21.99 7.14 -20.92
C THR A 77 -21.58 8.60 -21.13
N THR A 78 -21.63 9.43 -20.08
CA THR A 78 -21.19 10.83 -20.14
C THR A 78 -19.74 10.97 -20.54
N ALA A 79 -18.87 10.08 -20.06
CA ALA A 79 -17.45 10.06 -20.41
C ALA A 79 -17.18 9.49 -21.82
N GLY A 80 -18.18 8.88 -22.48
CA GLY A 80 -18.02 8.20 -23.76
C GLY A 80 -17.10 6.97 -23.66
N VAL A 81 -17.16 6.25 -22.54
CA VAL A 81 -16.41 5.02 -22.30
C VAL A 81 -17.37 3.85 -22.16
N PRO A 82 -17.17 2.72 -22.86
CA PRO A 82 -18.02 1.53 -22.70
C PRO A 82 -17.92 0.97 -21.27
N TYR A 83 -19.00 0.35 -20.81
CA TYR A 83 -19.02 -0.41 -19.57
C TYR A 83 -19.28 -1.90 -19.86
N PRO A 84 -18.44 -2.84 -19.37
CA PRO A 84 -17.22 -2.60 -18.61
C PRO A 84 -16.11 -1.99 -19.47
N PRO A 85 -15.18 -1.20 -18.89
CA PRO A 85 -14.04 -0.65 -19.61
C PRO A 85 -12.95 -1.71 -19.85
N ALA A 86 -12.06 -1.45 -20.81
CA ALA A 86 -10.90 -2.33 -21.02
C ALA A 86 -9.81 -2.18 -19.95
N ARG A 87 -9.75 -1.02 -19.31
CA ARG A 87 -8.84 -0.73 -18.19
C ARG A 87 -9.36 0.44 -17.38
N PHE A 88 -8.96 0.51 -16.12
CA PHE A 88 -9.29 1.62 -15.24
C PHE A 88 -8.12 2.02 -14.33
N LEU A 89 -8.20 3.23 -13.79
CA LEU A 89 -7.25 3.77 -12.83
C LEU A 89 -8.01 4.46 -11.71
N LEU A 90 -7.59 4.19 -10.49
CA LEU A 90 -8.04 4.89 -9.30
C LEU A 90 -6.95 5.86 -8.83
N LEU A 91 -7.29 7.13 -8.61
CA LEU A 91 -6.39 8.14 -8.07
C LEU A 91 -6.90 8.59 -6.70
N GLY A 92 -6.24 8.12 -5.65
CA GLY A 92 -6.51 8.52 -4.27
C GLY A 92 -5.71 9.77 -3.90
N LEU A 93 -6.41 10.82 -3.49
CA LEU A 93 -5.88 12.11 -3.09
C LEU A 93 -6.07 12.27 -1.59
N LYS A 94 -4.98 12.13 -0.81
CA LYS A 94 -5.08 12.03 0.65
C LYS A 94 -5.56 13.33 1.29
N GLN A 95 -5.04 14.46 0.85
CA GLN A 95 -5.40 15.78 1.42
C GLN A 95 -6.81 16.20 1.02
N GLU A 96 -7.17 16.01 -0.24
CA GLU A 96 -8.47 16.35 -0.79
C GLU A 96 -9.59 15.40 -0.32
N ARG A 97 -9.22 14.23 0.24
CA ARG A 97 -10.15 13.17 0.61
C ARG A 97 -11.01 12.73 -0.56
N GLU A 98 -10.42 12.57 -1.71
CA GLU A 98 -11.07 12.24 -2.97
C GLU A 98 -10.44 11.01 -3.61
N LEU A 99 -11.25 10.08 -4.12
CA LEU A 99 -10.84 8.95 -4.95
C LEU A 99 -11.46 9.13 -6.34
N GLN A 100 -10.63 9.44 -7.33
CA GLN A 100 -11.05 9.66 -8.72
C GLN A 100 -10.96 8.36 -9.51
N LEU A 101 -12.00 8.04 -10.27
CA LEU A 101 -12.05 6.92 -11.21
C LEU A 101 -11.82 7.43 -12.63
N TYR A 102 -10.85 6.83 -13.31
CA TYR A 102 -10.56 6.98 -14.73
C TYR A 102 -10.73 5.64 -15.43
N ALA A 103 -11.20 5.64 -16.66
CA ALA A 103 -11.36 4.43 -17.44
C ALA A 103 -11.13 4.69 -18.93
N ALA A 104 -10.89 3.62 -19.71
CA ALA A 104 -10.68 3.70 -21.14
C ALA A 104 -11.27 2.50 -21.89
N ALA A 105 -11.70 2.75 -23.12
CA ALA A 105 -11.90 1.72 -24.14
C ALA A 105 -10.54 1.12 -24.60
N PRO A 106 -10.53 -0.03 -25.30
CA PRO A 106 -9.30 -0.60 -25.85
C PRO A 106 -8.54 0.41 -26.72
N GLY A 107 -7.24 0.58 -26.47
CA GLY A 107 -6.39 1.50 -27.21
C GLY A 107 -6.65 3.00 -27.03
N GLN A 108 -7.65 3.38 -26.24
CA GLN A 108 -8.01 4.79 -26.04
C GLN A 108 -7.33 5.38 -24.79
N PRO A 109 -7.13 6.70 -24.71
CA PRO A 109 -6.66 7.37 -23.51
C PRO A 109 -7.67 7.24 -22.36
N LEU A 110 -7.18 7.28 -21.13
CA LEU A 110 -8.03 7.33 -19.94
C LEU A 110 -8.90 8.60 -19.95
N ARG A 111 -10.14 8.45 -19.54
CA ARG A 111 -11.11 9.55 -19.35
C ARG A 111 -11.56 9.57 -17.90
N PHE A 112 -11.80 10.74 -17.35
CA PHE A 112 -12.42 10.87 -16.03
C PHE A 112 -13.85 10.34 -16.07
N ILE A 113 -14.21 9.52 -15.09
CA ILE A 113 -15.55 8.93 -14.97
C ILE A 113 -16.32 9.61 -13.84
N ARG A 114 -15.82 9.51 -12.62
CA ARG A 114 -16.40 10.13 -11.42
C ARG A 114 -15.41 10.17 -10.28
N SER A 115 -15.77 10.83 -9.21
CA SER A 115 -15.06 10.76 -7.94
C SER A 115 -15.96 10.23 -6.82
N TYR A 116 -15.29 9.71 -5.79
CA TYR A 116 -15.86 9.27 -4.53
C TYR A 116 -15.17 10.00 -3.39
N GLN A 117 -15.90 10.26 -2.32
CA GLN A 117 -15.31 10.80 -1.11
C GLN A 117 -14.55 9.71 -0.35
N ILE A 118 -13.34 10.02 0.09
CA ILE A 118 -12.61 9.19 1.06
C ILE A 118 -13.10 9.57 2.45
N LEU A 119 -13.88 8.70 3.08
CA LEU A 119 -14.46 8.92 4.41
C LEU A 119 -13.42 8.71 5.52
N GLY A 120 -12.46 7.79 5.30
CA GLY A 120 -11.39 7.50 6.23
C GLY A 120 -10.06 7.26 5.52
N ALA A 121 -9.04 7.99 5.94
CA ALA A 121 -7.64 7.75 5.60
C ALA A 121 -6.82 8.20 6.80
N SER A 122 -6.17 7.26 7.45
CA SER A 122 -5.35 7.53 8.64
C SER A 122 -3.94 7.98 8.26
N GLY A 123 -3.23 8.51 9.24
CA GLY A 123 -1.88 9.01 9.06
C GLY A 123 -1.84 10.46 8.58
N ARG A 124 -0.73 10.82 7.95
CA ARG A 124 -0.42 12.17 7.45
C ARG A 124 0.07 12.10 6.01
N LEU A 125 0.39 13.23 5.40
CA LEU A 125 1.06 13.24 4.10
C LEU A 125 2.45 12.61 4.23
N GLY A 126 2.79 11.75 3.28
CA GLY A 126 3.99 10.94 3.26
C GLY A 126 3.67 9.46 3.02
N PRO A 127 4.63 8.69 2.48
CA PRO A 127 4.47 7.25 2.24
C PRO A 127 4.41 6.46 3.56
N LYS A 128 3.87 5.25 3.47
CA LYS A 128 3.94 4.26 4.54
C LYS A 128 5.35 3.67 4.60
N LEU A 129 5.93 3.60 5.82
CA LEU A 129 7.30 3.14 6.00
C LEU A 129 7.40 1.81 6.76
N ARG A 130 6.40 1.45 7.58
CA ARG A 130 6.44 0.24 8.41
C ARG A 130 5.06 -0.22 8.84
N GLU A 131 4.97 -1.46 9.27
CA GLU A 131 3.80 -2.01 9.97
C GLU A 131 3.47 -1.16 11.20
N GLY A 132 2.17 -0.97 11.47
CA GLY A 132 1.71 -0.26 12.66
C GLY A 132 1.94 1.26 12.67
N ASP A 133 2.40 1.88 11.59
CA ASP A 133 2.51 3.33 11.47
C ASP A 133 1.16 4.03 11.17
N PHE A 134 0.11 3.25 10.99
CA PHE A 134 -1.24 3.70 10.64
C PHE A 134 -1.30 4.62 9.41
N GLN A 135 -0.33 4.49 8.52
CA GLN A 135 -0.13 5.37 7.38
C GLN A 135 -0.74 4.75 6.12
N VAL A 136 -1.58 5.52 5.41
CA VAL A 136 -1.96 5.19 4.04
C VAL A 136 -0.72 5.35 3.15
N PRO A 137 -0.30 4.32 2.37
CA PRO A 137 0.86 4.44 1.50
C PRO A 137 0.64 5.48 0.39
N GLU A 138 1.72 6.00 -0.15
CA GLU A 138 1.73 6.85 -1.34
C GLU A 138 2.60 6.17 -2.39
N GLY A 139 2.06 6.02 -3.60
CA GLY A 139 2.73 5.25 -4.64
C GLY A 139 1.83 4.90 -5.82
N ILE A 140 2.31 3.98 -6.66
CA ILE A 140 1.58 3.42 -7.80
C ILE A 140 1.50 1.92 -7.58
N TYR A 141 0.28 1.41 -7.44
CA TYR A 141 -0.03 0.03 -7.06
C TYR A 141 -0.92 -0.64 -8.10
N GLY A 142 -1.01 -1.95 -8.05
CA GLY A 142 -2.05 -2.75 -8.67
C GLY A 142 -3.14 -3.12 -7.66
N ILE A 143 -4.07 -3.96 -8.09
CA ILE A 143 -5.02 -4.66 -7.23
C ILE A 143 -4.63 -6.13 -7.25
N ASP A 144 -4.32 -6.71 -6.08
CA ASP A 144 -3.89 -8.09 -5.96
C ASP A 144 -5.09 -9.06 -5.98
N TYR A 145 -6.16 -8.68 -5.28
CA TYR A 145 -7.38 -9.48 -5.21
C TYR A 145 -8.57 -8.64 -4.74
N LEU A 146 -9.77 -9.16 -5.03
CA LEU A 146 -11.02 -8.66 -4.48
C LEU A 146 -11.38 -9.47 -3.22
N ASN A 147 -11.71 -8.79 -2.11
CA ASN A 147 -12.11 -9.46 -0.88
C ASN A 147 -13.63 -9.37 -0.68
N PRO A 148 -14.39 -10.42 -1.02
CA PRO A 148 -15.84 -10.47 -0.87
C PRO A 148 -16.31 -10.66 0.57
N ARG A 149 -15.38 -11.00 1.49
CA ARG A 149 -15.64 -11.27 2.91
C ARG A 149 -14.89 -10.30 3.81
N SER A 150 -14.71 -9.06 3.34
CA SER A 150 -14.06 -8.01 4.12
C SER A 150 -14.92 -7.65 5.35
N ILE A 151 -14.26 -7.46 6.50
CA ILE A 151 -14.91 -6.97 7.73
C ILE A 151 -15.46 -5.55 7.57
N ALA A 152 -15.02 -4.84 6.54
CA ALA A 152 -15.45 -3.50 6.17
C ALA A 152 -16.23 -3.55 4.84
N HIS A 153 -17.23 -4.43 4.77
CA HIS A 153 -18.15 -4.66 3.65
C HIS A 153 -17.46 -5.37 2.47
N LEU A 154 -17.04 -4.64 1.43
CA LEU A 154 -16.29 -5.15 0.28
C LEU A 154 -14.95 -4.42 0.19
N SER A 155 -13.90 -5.09 -0.32
CA SER A 155 -12.63 -4.40 -0.48
C SER A 155 -11.79 -4.89 -1.66
N LEU A 156 -10.95 -3.97 -2.16
CA LEU A 156 -9.93 -4.19 -3.17
C LEU A 156 -8.57 -4.15 -2.46
N ALA A 157 -7.84 -5.25 -2.47
CA ALA A 157 -6.51 -5.34 -1.86
C ALA A 157 -5.46 -4.78 -2.81
N LEU A 158 -4.66 -3.81 -2.34
CA LEU A 158 -3.60 -3.20 -3.12
C LEU A 158 -2.31 -4.02 -3.06
N SER A 159 -1.51 -3.96 -4.13
CA SER A 159 -0.18 -4.59 -4.21
C SER A 159 0.88 -3.86 -3.36
N TYR A 160 0.54 -3.58 -2.10
CA TYR A 160 1.45 -3.00 -1.13
C TYR A 160 1.99 -4.08 -0.17
N PRO A 161 3.31 -4.10 0.14
CA PRO A 161 4.37 -3.33 -0.48
C PRO A 161 4.72 -3.88 -1.88
N ASN A 162 4.95 -2.97 -2.83
CA ASN A 162 5.47 -3.34 -4.15
C ASN A 162 7.01 -3.33 -4.21
N ASP A 163 7.59 -3.54 -5.39
CA ASP A 163 9.05 -3.57 -5.54
C ASP A 163 9.71 -2.20 -5.25
N PHE A 164 9.01 -1.10 -5.54
CA PHE A 164 9.49 0.24 -5.19
C PHE A 164 9.58 0.40 -3.66
N ASP A 165 8.52 0.03 -2.92
CA ASP A 165 8.51 0.13 -1.46
C ASP A 165 9.62 -0.71 -0.84
N ARG A 166 9.83 -1.93 -1.35
CA ARG A 166 10.90 -2.83 -0.90
C ARG A 166 12.29 -2.29 -1.20
N ALA A 167 12.51 -1.75 -2.41
CA ALA A 167 13.78 -1.16 -2.79
C ALA A 167 14.11 0.06 -1.91
N ARG A 168 13.13 0.94 -1.65
CA ARG A 168 13.32 2.09 -0.76
C ARG A 168 13.58 1.68 0.69
N ALA A 169 12.94 0.61 1.15
CA ALA A 169 13.23 0.07 2.48
C ALA A 169 14.67 -0.45 2.59
N ALA A 170 15.13 -1.17 1.56
CA ALA A 170 16.51 -1.67 1.52
C ALA A 170 17.55 -0.53 1.51
N GLU A 171 17.32 0.51 0.71
CA GLU A 171 18.19 1.69 0.66
C GLU A 171 18.24 2.45 1.99
N ASP A 172 17.13 2.51 2.71
CA ASP A 172 17.05 3.10 4.05
C ASP A 172 17.61 2.18 5.15
N GLY A 173 18.07 0.97 4.84
CA GLY A 173 18.48 -0.04 5.82
C GLY A 173 17.33 -0.59 6.67
N ARG A 174 16.08 -0.45 6.21
CA ARG A 174 14.90 -1.00 6.89
C ARG A 174 14.67 -2.46 6.49
N ASP A 175 14.21 -3.27 7.43
CA ASP A 175 13.81 -4.64 7.14
C ASP A 175 12.53 -4.65 6.31
N GLN A 176 12.60 -5.21 5.09
CA GLN A 176 11.47 -5.30 4.16
C GLN A 176 10.30 -6.13 4.72
N SER A 177 10.57 -7.06 5.64
CA SER A 177 9.51 -7.86 6.29
C SER A 177 8.64 -7.04 7.25
N THR A 178 9.08 -5.85 7.63
CA THR A 178 8.39 -4.94 8.56
C THR A 178 7.58 -3.85 7.87
N LEU A 179 7.49 -3.84 6.54
CA LEU A 179 6.73 -2.84 5.79
C LEU A 179 5.23 -2.91 6.04
N GLY A 180 4.74 -4.07 6.41
CA GLY A 180 3.32 -4.36 6.58
C GLY A 180 2.66 -4.84 5.31
N SER A 181 1.34 -5.02 5.38
CA SER A 181 0.53 -5.58 4.30
C SER A 181 -0.94 -5.21 4.48
N ALA A 182 -1.81 -5.81 3.66
CA ALA A 182 -3.26 -5.69 3.79
C ALA A 182 -3.78 -4.25 3.68
N ILE A 183 -3.19 -3.46 2.79
CA ILE A 183 -3.70 -2.13 2.43
C ILE A 183 -4.84 -2.31 1.42
N MET A 184 -5.99 -1.71 1.72
CA MET A 184 -7.21 -1.88 0.93
C MET A 184 -7.93 -0.58 0.65
N ILE A 185 -8.71 -0.56 -0.44
CA ILE A 185 -9.83 0.35 -0.63
C ILE A 185 -11.07 -0.42 -0.21
N HIS A 186 -11.87 0.08 0.75
CA HIS A 186 -12.95 -0.68 1.37
C HIS A 186 -14.15 0.17 1.81
N GLY A 187 -15.24 -0.49 2.13
CA GLY A 187 -16.45 0.11 2.69
C GLY A 187 -16.25 0.70 4.09
N GLY A 188 -17.35 1.20 4.67
CA GLY A 188 -17.31 1.86 5.97
C GLY A 188 -16.53 3.18 5.95
N TRP A 189 -16.07 3.62 7.14
CA TRP A 189 -15.48 4.96 7.31
C TRP A 189 -14.21 4.95 8.17
N LYS A 190 -13.87 3.85 8.84
CA LYS A 190 -12.69 3.74 9.71
C LYS A 190 -11.47 3.31 8.91
N SER A 191 -10.31 3.86 9.20
CA SER A 191 -9.04 3.50 8.58
C SER A 191 -7.92 3.43 9.62
N ILE A 192 -7.03 2.46 9.42
CA ILE A 192 -5.75 2.29 10.12
C ILE A 192 -4.61 2.03 9.13
N GLY A 193 -4.67 2.66 7.95
CA GLY A 193 -3.71 2.50 6.85
C GLY A 193 -4.35 2.27 5.49
N CYS A 194 -5.68 2.11 5.43
CA CYS A 194 -6.47 1.88 4.23
C CYS A 194 -7.16 3.16 3.72
N LEU A 195 -7.85 3.05 2.58
CA LEU A 195 -8.78 4.07 2.08
C LEU A 195 -10.22 3.57 2.29
N ALA A 196 -10.94 4.13 3.27
CA ALA A 196 -12.34 3.86 3.49
C ALA A 196 -13.19 4.81 2.64
N VAL A 197 -14.05 4.28 1.77
CA VAL A 197 -14.83 5.05 0.79
C VAL A 197 -16.35 4.94 1.00
N GLY A 198 -16.78 4.20 2.03
CA GLY A 198 -18.18 3.88 2.28
C GLY A 198 -18.66 2.68 1.46
N ASP A 199 -19.76 2.08 1.94
CA ASP A 199 -20.23 0.79 1.41
C ASP A 199 -20.65 0.92 -0.06
N GLN A 200 -21.42 1.93 -0.41
CA GLN A 200 -21.89 2.11 -1.78
C GLN A 200 -20.74 2.31 -2.79
N ALA A 201 -19.71 3.11 -2.42
CA ALA A 201 -18.55 3.30 -3.28
C ALA A 201 -17.71 2.02 -3.39
N SER A 202 -17.59 1.27 -2.30
CA SER A 202 -16.88 -0.02 -2.33
C SER A 202 -17.59 -1.07 -3.18
N GLU A 203 -18.94 -1.09 -3.20
CA GLU A 203 -19.73 -1.92 -4.11
C GLU A 203 -19.47 -1.55 -5.57
N ASP A 204 -19.55 -0.25 -5.89
CA ASP A 204 -19.28 0.26 -7.25
C ASP A 204 -17.90 -0.18 -7.75
N LEU A 205 -16.87 0.03 -6.93
CA LEU A 205 -15.48 -0.29 -7.28
C LEU A 205 -15.23 -1.80 -7.34
N PHE A 206 -15.82 -2.58 -6.45
CA PHE A 206 -15.70 -4.04 -6.43
C PHE A 206 -16.35 -4.66 -7.68
N VAL A 207 -17.57 -4.23 -8.02
CA VAL A 207 -18.27 -4.70 -9.20
C VAL A 207 -17.57 -4.26 -10.48
N LEU A 208 -17.14 -2.99 -10.57
CA LEU A 208 -16.33 -2.51 -11.70
C LEU A 208 -15.07 -3.36 -11.89
N ALA A 209 -14.34 -3.63 -10.82
CA ALA A 209 -13.12 -4.43 -10.87
C ALA A 209 -13.40 -5.88 -11.29
N ALA A 210 -14.49 -6.49 -10.81
CA ALA A 210 -14.91 -7.82 -11.21
C ALA A 210 -15.34 -7.87 -12.69
N ASP A 211 -16.07 -6.85 -13.17
CA ASP A 211 -16.57 -6.79 -14.55
C ASP A 211 -15.46 -6.48 -15.58
N ALA A 212 -14.50 -5.63 -15.22
CA ALA A 212 -13.44 -5.17 -16.11
C ALA A 212 -12.16 -6.03 -16.05
N GLY A 213 -12.00 -6.87 -15.02
CA GLY A 213 -10.73 -7.48 -14.65
C GLY A 213 -9.83 -6.51 -13.87
N TRP A 214 -9.43 -6.91 -12.66
CA TRP A 214 -8.65 -6.03 -11.77
C TRP A 214 -7.14 -6.13 -11.99
N GLU A 215 -6.67 -7.12 -12.74
CA GLU A 215 -5.25 -7.39 -12.96
C GLU A 215 -4.56 -6.26 -13.75
N SER A 216 -5.32 -5.56 -14.59
CA SER A 216 -4.83 -4.41 -15.37
C SER A 216 -5.11 -3.05 -14.70
N ALA A 217 -5.71 -3.07 -13.52
CA ALA A 217 -6.04 -1.85 -12.79
C ALA A 217 -4.79 -1.19 -12.21
N VAL A 218 -4.76 0.13 -12.24
CA VAL A 218 -3.72 0.95 -11.60
C VAL A 218 -4.34 1.77 -10.49
N VAL A 219 -3.73 1.77 -9.32
CA VAL A 219 -4.11 2.61 -8.18
C VAL A 219 -2.96 3.55 -7.86
N VAL A 220 -3.19 4.84 -8.02
CA VAL A 220 -2.23 5.89 -7.67
C VAL A 220 -2.71 6.52 -6.36
N ILE A 221 -1.85 6.57 -5.36
CA ILE A 221 -2.14 7.27 -4.10
C ILE A 221 -1.14 8.42 -3.96
N SER A 222 -1.66 9.65 -3.90
CA SER A 222 -0.88 10.88 -3.86
C SER A 222 -1.17 11.67 -2.58
N PRO A 223 -0.19 12.39 -2.03
CA PRO A 223 -0.41 13.28 -0.89
C PRO A 223 -1.43 14.38 -1.21
N VAL A 224 -1.34 14.96 -2.41
CA VAL A 224 -2.17 16.07 -2.91
C VAL A 224 -2.45 15.88 -4.40
N ASP A 225 -3.43 16.59 -4.92
CA ASP A 225 -3.56 16.74 -6.38
C ASP A 225 -2.51 17.73 -6.92
N PHE A 226 -1.38 17.22 -7.37
CA PHE A 226 -0.29 18.04 -7.93
C PHE A 226 -0.66 18.83 -9.18
N ARG A 227 -1.81 18.58 -9.79
CA ARG A 227 -2.34 19.39 -10.90
C ARG A 227 -2.97 20.70 -10.40
N ARG A 228 -3.30 20.76 -9.09
CA ARG A 228 -4.08 21.84 -8.46
C ARG A 228 -3.35 22.52 -7.31
N ALA A 229 -2.49 21.80 -6.60
CA ALA A 229 -1.86 22.28 -5.38
C ALA A 229 -0.41 21.81 -5.26
N ALA A 230 0.39 22.59 -4.56
CA ALA A 230 1.69 22.18 -4.06
C ALA A 230 1.52 21.47 -2.71
N LEU A 231 2.58 20.83 -2.23
CA LEU A 231 2.64 20.35 -0.86
C LEU A 231 2.48 21.52 0.12
N PRO A 232 1.87 21.30 1.29
CA PRO A 232 1.72 22.34 2.31
C PRO A 232 3.06 22.97 2.69
N VAL A 233 3.02 24.27 2.98
CA VAL A 233 4.19 24.99 3.49
C VAL A 233 4.68 24.29 4.75
N GLY A 234 6.00 24.07 4.84
CA GLY A 234 6.60 23.36 5.96
C GLY A 234 6.53 21.81 5.88
N TYR A 235 5.99 21.25 4.79
CA TYR A 235 6.08 19.81 4.57
C TYR A 235 7.54 19.35 4.60
N ARG A 236 7.81 18.30 5.37
CA ARG A 236 9.13 17.65 5.45
C ARG A 236 8.99 16.22 4.96
N ALA A 237 9.74 15.87 3.92
CA ALA A 237 9.80 14.50 3.42
C ALA A 237 10.34 13.56 4.51
N PRO A 238 9.65 12.45 4.80
CA PRO A 238 10.08 11.51 5.85
C PRO A 238 11.30 10.65 5.44
N ALA A 239 11.70 10.67 4.16
CA ALA A 239 12.87 9.97 3.64
C ALA A 239 13.44 10.72 2.41
N PRO A 240 14.75 10.56 2.11
CA PRO A 240 15.42 11.30 1.02
C PRO A 240 14.87 11.00 -0.37
N TRP A 241 14.30 9.81 -0.60
CA TRP A 241 13.74 9.39 -1.89
C TRP A 241 12.31 9.88 -2.17
N VAL A 242 11.62 10.45 -1.18
CA VAL A 242 10.22 10.92 -1.32
C VAL A 242 10.05 11.97 -2.43
N PRO A 243 10.96 12.94 -2.63
CA PRO A 243 10.87 13.86 -3.78
C PRO A 243 10.86 13.14 -5.13
N GLN A 244 11.62 12.05 -5.29
CA GLN A 244 11.62 11.23 -6.50
C GLN A 244 10.27 10.55 -6.71
N LEU A 245 9.72 9.94 -5.66
CA LEU A 245 8.37 9.37 -5.70
C LEU A 245 7.34 10.41 -6.15
N TYR A 246 7.37 11.59 -5.56
CA TYR A 246 6.44 12.66 -5.91
C TYR A 246 6.62 13.19 -7.33
N GLY A 247 7.83 13.14 -7.87
CA GLY A 247 8.10 13.38 -9.28
C GLY A 247 7.36 12.38 -10.18
N GLN A 248 7.39 11.09 -9.83
CA GLN A 248 6.69 10.03 -10.56
C GLN A 248 5.16 10.19 -10.45
N LEU A 249 4.64 10.45 -9.24
CA LEU A 249 3.21 10.68 -9.03
C LEU A 249 2.72 11.90 -9.81
N ARG A 250 3.47 12.99 -9.78
CA ARG A 250 3.18 14.20 -10.55
C ARG A 250 3.12 13.89 -12.05
N ALA A 251 4.14 13.25 -12.60
CA ALA A 251 4.17 12.87 -14.02
C ALA A 251 2.96 12.00 -14.39
N ARG A 252 2.61 11.02 -13.55
CA ARG A 252 1.44 10.18 -13.75
C ARG A 252 0.14 10.97 -13.73
N MET A 253 -0.02 11.90 -12.80
CA MET A 253 -1.23 12.72 -12.69
C MET A 253 -1.38 13.70 -13.86
N PHE A 254 -0.30 14.30 -14.34
CA PHE A 254 -0.33 15.17 -15.53
C PHE A 254 -0.63 14.43 -16.83
N SER A 255 -0.48 13.10 -16.86
CA SER A 255 -0.94 12.27 -18.00
C SER A 255 -2.44 11.96 -17.97
N LEU A 256 -3.15 12.32 -16.90
CA LEU A 256 -4.59 12.12 -16.76
C LEU A 256 -5.34 13.42 -17.14
N PRO A 257 -6.50 13.30 -17.80
CA PRO A 257 -7.35 14.47 -18.03
C PRO A 257 -7.83 15.04 -16.69
N ALA A 258 -7.85 16.37 -16.57
CA ALA A 258 -8.45 17.01 -15.40
C ALA A 258 -9.96 16.75 -15.39
N PRO A 259 -10.57 16.55 -14.20
CA PRO A 259 -12.03 16.50 -14.09
C PRO A 259 -12.66 17.78 -14.65
N ALA A 260 -13.78 17.66 -15.37
CA ALA A 260 -14.44 18.81 -16.02
C ALA A 260 -14.93 19.89 -15.04
N TRP A 261 -15.07 19.58 -13.74
CA TRP A 261 -15.46 20.52 -12.70
C TRP A 261 -14.27 21.35 -12.13
N ALA A 262 -13.03 20.98 -12.48
CA ALA A 262 -11.87 21.78 -12.09
C ALA A 262 -11.86 23.06 -12.94
N PRO A 263 -12.15 24.27 -12.39
CA PRO A 263 -12.04 25.49 -13.16
C PRO A 263 -10.59 25.61 -13.63
N ALA A 264 -10.42 25.77 -14.94
CA ALA A 264 -9.12 25.75 -15.61
C ALA A 264 -8.13 26.81 -15.10
N ASN A 265 -8.54 27.73 -14.21
CA ASN A 265 -7.75 28.94 -13.88
C ASN A 265 -7.92 29.48 -12.44
N SER A 266 -8.27 28.70 -11.42
CA SER A 266 -8.42 29.30 -10.08
C SER A 266 -7.12 29.47 -9.26
N PHE A 267 -5.94 29.17 -9.82
CA PHE A 267 -4.66 29.24 -9.08
C PHE A 267 -3.57 30.10 -9.75
N ALA A 268 -3.93 30.96 -10.70
CA ALA A 268 -2.97 31.85 -11.35
C ALA A 268 -2.94 33.28 -10.77
N THR A 269 -3.52 33.54 -9.60
CA THR A 269 -3.43 34.86 -8.98
C THR A 269 -3.26 34.73 -7.47
N GLY A 270 -2.01 34.72 -7.04
CA GLY A 270 -1.59 34.77 -5.64
C GLY A 270 -0.11 35.12 -5.54
N ALA A 271 0.35 36.04 -6.41
CA ALA A 271 1.58 36.79 -6.20
C ALA A 271 1.20 38.14 -5.60
N HIS A 272 1.29 38.25 -4.31
CA HIS A 272 1.60 39.49 -3.58
C HIS A 272 2.29 39.12 -2.27
#